data_98684213c6daf4b2d6345349b26c0b05
#
_entry.id   98684213c6daf4b2d6345349b26c0b05
#
_cell.length_a   1.000
_cell.length_b   1.000
_cell.length_c   1.000
_cell.angle_alpha   90.00
_cell.angle_beta   90.00
_cell.angle_gamma   90.00
#
_symmetry.space_group_name_H-M   'P 1'
#
loop_
_entity.id
_entity.type
_entity.pdbx_description
1 polymer ?
#
loop_
_entity_poly.entity_id
_entity_poly.type
_entity_poly.pdbx_seq_one_letter_code
_entity_poly.pdbx_strand_id
1 'polypeptide(L)'
;MKKILLLLSASALLWSCDQGKKARIDGTFSGLSHDTVLLEMVTTQQRTVVDSTVTSRQGDFSFRVELPVAAPTFFNLLCNGSVIPLIVSPGEKIAVNSLCDLSHNYTIEGSPDSEILMEFNRFYDRSVATLDSLSRLYAATPADAAHEVRRKEILDRYTQDYLRI
;
A
#
# COMPACT_ATOMS: atom_id res chain seq x y z
N MET A 1 -50.65 -9.07 -22.12
CA MET A 1 -49.88 -9.12 -20.86
C MET A 1 -48.49 -9.78 -20.99
N LYS A 2 -48.29 -10.79 -21.87
CA LYS A 2 -46.94 -11.44 -22.06
C LYS A 2 -45.86 -10.56 -22.73
N LYS A 3 -46.25 -9.53 -23.51
CA LYS A 3 -45.30 -8.66 -24.22
C LYS A 3 -44.73 -7.54 -23.35
N ILE A 4 -45.39 -7.17 -22.23
CA ILE A 4 -44.89 -6.14 -21.29
C ILE A 4 -43.85 -6.72 -20.35
N LEU A 5 -43.90 -8.02 -20.02
CA LEU A 5 -42.93 -8.69 -19.15
C LEU A 5 -41.54 -8.82 -19.81
N LEU A 6 -41.50 -8.92 -21.15
CA LEU A 6 -40.25 -9.03 -21.92
C LEU A 6 -39.52 -7.70 -22.03
N LEU A 7 -40.21 -6.57 -21.96
CA LEU A 7 -39.59 -5.24 -21.99
C LEU A 7 -38.97 -4.83 -20.65
N LEU A 8 -39.48 -5.33 -19.52
CA LEU A 8 -38.93 -5.05 -18.19
C LEU A 8 -37.63 -5.83 -17.93
N SER A 9 -37.43 -7.00 -18.56
CA SER A 9 -36.19 -7.81 -18.40
C SER A 9 -35.00 -7.27 -19.18
N ALA A 10 -35.24 -6.50 -20.23
CA ALA A 10 -34.16 -5.91 -21.05
C ALA A 10 -33.52 -4.65 -20.43
N SER A 11 -34.25 -3.95 -19.55
CA SER A 11 -33.72 -2.73 -18.91
C SER A 11 -32.76 -2.99 -17.73
N ALA A 12 -32.74 -4.22 -17.19
CA ALA A 12 -31.83 -4.58 -16.09
C ALA A 12 -30.39 -4.85 -16.54
N LEU A 13 -30.14 -4.99 -17.84
CA LEU A 13 -28.81 -5.34 -18.38
C LEU A 13 -27.93 -4.13 -18.71
N LEU A 14 -28.44 -2.91 -18.60
CA LEU A 14 -27.67 -1.70 -18.99
C LEU A 14 -26.90 -1.03 -17.85
N TRP A 15 -26.96 -1.56 -16.63
CA TRP A 15 -26.25 -0.97 -15.48
C TRP A 15 -24.87 -1.58 -15.20
N SER A 16 -24.34 -2.42 -16.09
CA SER A 16 -23.12 -3.18 -15.85
C SER A 16 -21.84 -2.60 -16.47
N CYS A 17 -21.83 -1.40 -17.05
CA CYS A 17 -20.74 -1.04 -17.96
C CYS A 17 -19.76 0.07 -17.53
N ASP A 18 -19.81 0.57 -16.27
CA ASP A 18 -18.89 1.68 -15.88
C ASP A 18 -17.94 1.34 -14.71
N GLN A 19 -17.83 0.08 -14.31
CA GLN A 19 -16.89 -0.34 -13.25
C GLN A 19 -15.48 -0.66 -13.77
N GLY A 20 -15.26 -0.67 -15.07
CA GLY A 20 -14.03 -1.19 -15.70
C GLY A 20 -12.75 -0.38 -15.44
N LYS A 21 -12.83 0.79 -14.81
CA LYS A 21 -11.65 1.66 -14.56
C LYS A 21 -11.72 2.40 -13.23
N LYS A 22 -12.68 2.12 -12.37
CA LYS A 22 -12.85 2.84 -11.11
C LYS A 22 -12.40 1.99 -9.95
N ALA A 23 -11.76 2.61 -8.97
CA ALA A 23 -11.44 2.01 -7.68
C ALA A 23 -11.77 3.01 -6.57
N ARG A 24 -11.79 2.55 -5.34
CA ARG A 24 -11.99 3.39 -4.16
C ARG A 24 -10.92 3.11 -3.12
N ILE A 25 -10.38 4.16 -2.54
CA ILE A 25 -9.41 4.09 -1.45
C ILE A 25 -10.01 4.85 -0.28
N ASP A 26 -10.31 4.15 0.79
CA ASP A 26 -10.76 4.72 2.06
C ASP A 26 -9.69 4.49 3.12
N GLY A 27 -9.63 5.30 4.15
CA GLY A 27 -8.69 5.03 5.23
C GLY A 27 -8.83 5.93 6.44
N THR A 28 -8.09 5.58 7.48
CA THR A 28 -8.00 6.35 8.71
C THR A 28 -6.55 6.46 9.14
N PHE A 29 -6.03 7.68 9.21
CA PHE A 29 -4.71 7.99 9.74
C PHE A 29 -4.88 8.53 11.16
N SER A 30 -4.83 7.64 12.15
CA SER A 30 -5.02 7.98 13.55
C SER A 30 -3.99 9.00 14.04
N GLY A 31 -4.45 10.07 14.69
CA GLY A 31 -3.59 11.15 15.16
C GLY A 31 -3.40 12.29 14.15
N LEU A 32 -3.88 12.14 12.93
CA LEU A 32 -3.96 13.23 11.95
C LEU A 32 -5.36 13.83 11.94
N SER A 33 -5.44 15.15 11.98
CA SER A 33 -6.70 15.89 11.99
C SER A 33 -6.57 17.13 11.15
N HIS A 34 -7.38 17.21 10.10
CA HIS A 34 -7.33 18.29 9.09
C HIS A 34 -6.00 18.36 8.33
N ASP A 35 -5.31 17.23 8.20
CA ASP A 35 -4.09 17.10 7.41
C ASP A 35 -4.44 16.78 5.96
N THR A 36 -3.62 17.27 5.02
CA THR A 36 -3.80 16.99 3.59
C THR A 36 -3.20 15.65 3.23
N VAL A 37 -4.01 14.79 2.63
CA VAL A 37 -3.58 13.55 1.97
C VAL A 37 -3.61 13.77 0.48
N LEU A 38 -2.49 13.49 -0.20
CA LEU A 38 -2.37 13.54 -1.65
C LEU A 38 -2.39 12.12 -2.22
N LEU A 39 -3.03 11.96 -3.36
CA LEU A 39 -2.96 10.76 -4.18
C LEU A 39 -2.10 11.05 -5.40
N GLU A 40 -0.96 10.38 -5.49
CA GLU A 40 0.00 10.50 -6.57
C GLU A 40 -0.02 9.25 -7.44
N MET A 41 -0.22 9.40 -8.74
CA MET A 41 -0.05 8.31 -9.70
C MET A 41 1.41 8.21 -10.12
N VAL A 42 1.95 6.99 -10.13
CA VAL A 42 3.35 6.69 -10.45
C VAL A 42 3.41 5.97 -11.79
N THR A 43 4.15 6.54 -12.73
CA THR A 43 4.45 5.93 -14.01
C THR A 43 5.96 5.78 -14.19
N THR A 44 6.39 5.08 -15.23
CA THR A 44 7.83 4.95 -15.56
C THR A 44 8.50 6.27 -15.92
N GLN A 45 7.73 7.31 -16.26
CA GLN A 45 8.25 8.58 -16.73
C GLN A 45 8.11 9.70 -15.69
N GLN A 46 7.05 9.65 -14.88
CA GLN A 46 6.76 10.75 -13.94
C GLN A 46 5.87 10.30 -12.79
N ARG A 47 5.83 11.15 -11.76
CA ARG A 47 4.88 11.11 -10.66
C ARG A 47 3.97 12.32 -10.77
N THR A 48 2.67 12.11 -10.64
CA THR A 48 1.67 13.18 -10.83
C THR A 48 0.64 13.09 -9.73
N VAL A 49 0.45 14.16 -8.98
CA VAL A 49 -0.67 14.26 -8.01
C VAL A 49 -1.96 14.33 -8.81
N VAL A 50 -2.83 13.35 -8.64
CA VAL A 50 -4.09 13.20 -9.37
C VAL A 50 -5.30 13.62 -8.54
N ASP A 51 -5.17 13.58 -7.21
CA ASP A 51 -6.25 13.99 -6.29
C ASP A 51 -5.68 14.41 -4.93
N SER A 52 -6.48 15.12 -4.14
CA SER A 52 -6.15 15.52 -2.78
C SER A 52 -7.40 15.59 -1.91
N THR A 53 -7.27 15.25 -0.63
CA THR A 53 -8.34 15.37 0.35
C THR A 53 -7.78 15.82 1.69
N VAL A 54 -8.64 16.27 2.59
CA VAL A 54 -8.29 16.64 3.96
C VAL A 54 -8.90 15.62 4.91
N THR A 55 -8.12 15.14 5.86
CA THR A 55 -8.61 14.17 6.86
C THR A 55 -9.69 14.79 7.76
N SER A 56 -10.62 13.95 8.21
CA SER A 56 -11.59 14.30 9.25
C SER A 56 -10.89 14.57 10.60
N ARG A 57 -11.65 14.94 11.62
CA ARG A 57 -11.12 15.03 13.01
C ARG A 57 -10.60 13.70 13.52
N GLN A 58 -11.14 12.59 13.01
CA GLN A 58 -10.76 11.23 13.38
C GLN A 58 -9.62 10.69 12.49
N GLY A 59 -9.21 11.45 11.46
CA GLY A 59 -8.18 11.04 10.51
C GLY A 59 -8.72 10.34 9.27
N ASP A 60 -10.05 10.28 9.08
CA ASP A 60 -10.64 9.57 7.93
C ASP A 60 -10.46 10.35 6.63
N PHE A 61 -10.22 9.61 5.55
CA PHE A 61 -10.12 10.15 4.20
C PHE A 61 -10.72 9.17 3.17
N SER A 62 -11.03 9.67 1.97
CA SER A 62 -11.57 8.84 0.88
C SER A 62 -11.18 9.42 -0.47
N PHE A 63 -10.78 8.54 -1.41
CA PHE A 63 -10.56 8.84 -2.82
C PHE A 63 -11.43 7.96 -3.70
N ARG A 64 -11.89 8.53 -4.81
CA ARG A 64 -12.49 7.81 -5.93
C ARG A 64 -11.55 7.92 -7.10
N VAL A 65 -10.91 6.81 -7.44
CA VAL A 65 -9.84 6.78 -8.42
C VAL A 65 -10.40 6.32 -9.76
N GLU A 66 -10.10 7.06 -10.81
CA GLU A 66 -10.30 6.60 -12.18
C GLU A 66 -8.95 6.20 -12.77
N LEU A 67 -8.81 4.92 -13.12
CA LEU A 67 -7.57 4.39 -13.65
C LEU A 67 -7.41 4.76 -15.13
N PRO A 68 -6.22 5.15 -15.60
CA PRO A 68 -5.98 5.51 -17.00
C PRO A 68 -6.20 4.34 -17.95
N VAL A 69 -5.96 3.12 -17.44
CA VAL A 69 -6.14 1.85 -18.15
C VAL A 69 -6.91 0.87 -17.27
N ALA A 70 -7.54 -0.13 -17.87
CA ALA A 70 -8.20 -1.22 -17.15
C ALA A 70 -7.18 -2.28 -16.67
N ALA A 71 -6.15 -1.85 -15.95
CA ALA A 71 -5.04 -2.66 -15.46
C ALA A 71 -4.53 -2.10 -14.12
N PRO A 72 -3.81 -2.92 -13.32
CA PRO A 72 -3.16 -2.47 -12.10
C PRO A 72 -2.28 -1.25 -12.34
N THR A 73 -2.41 -0.25 -11.50
CA THR A 73 -1.69 1.03 -11.62
C THR A 73 -1.07 1.40 -10.27
N PHE A 74 0.17 1.90 -10.29
CA PHE A 74 0.87 2.31 -9.09
C PHE A 74 0.43 3.69 -8.63
N PHE A 75 0.15 3.80 -7.33
CA PHE A 75 -0.14 5.04 -6.65
C PHE A 75 0.68 5.17 -5.37
N ASN A 76 0.83 6.40 -4.90
CA ASN A 76 1.32 6.72 -3.56
C ASN A 76 0.26 7.54 -2.83
N LEU A 77 -0.02 7.19 -1.58
CA LEU A 77 -0.64 8.12 -0.63
C LEU A 77 0.47 8.88 0.08
N LEU A 78 0.38 10.20 0.04
CA LEU A 78 1.37 11.11 0.63
C LEU A 78 0.70 11.92 1.74
N CYS A 79 1.26 11.90 2.93
CA CYS A 79 0.80 12.74 4.04
C CYS A 79 1.96 13.05 4.96
N ASN A 80 2.16 14.33 5.29
CA ASN A 80 3.18 14.81 6.22
C ASN A 80 4.61 14.26 5.93
N GLY A 81 4.97 14.14 4.64
CA GLY A 81 6.27 13.64 4.21
C GLY A 81 6.39 12.11 4.18
N SER A 82 5.39 11.38 4.66
CA SER A 82 5.33 9.92 4.58
C SER A 82 4.68 9.47 3.27
N VAL A 83 5.07 8.28 2.79
CA VAL A 83 4.61 7.67 1.54
C VAL A 83 4.11 6.26 1.81
N ILE A 84 2.87 5.96 1.43
CA ILE A 84 2.33 4.61 1.42
C ILE A 84 2.10 4.21 -0.05
N PRO A 85 2.89 3.27 -0.60
CA PRO A 85 2.71 2.82 -1.96
C PRO A 85 1.55 1.83 -2.09
N LEU A 86 0.81 1.93 -3.19
CA LEU A 86 -0.34 1.09 -3.52
C LEU A 86 -0.23 0.59 -4.96
N ILE A 87 -0.75 -0.60 -5.20
CA ILE A 87 -1.08 -1.11 -6.53
C ILE A 87 -2.60 -1.23 -6.58
N VAL A 88 -3.23 -0.40 -7.41
CA VAL A 88 -4.68 -0.28 -7.47
C VAL A 88 -5.19 -0.93 -8.74
N SER A 89 -6.05 -1.93 -8.60
CA SER A 89 -6.70 -2.63 -9.70
C SER A 89 -8.14 -2.14 -9.91
N PRO A 90 -8.68 -2.27 -11.14
CA PRO A 90 -10.06 -1.92 -11.44
C PRO A 90 -11.06 -2.64 -10.52
N GLY A 91 -12.01 -1.92 -9.97
CA GLY A 91 -13.09 -2.45 -9.13
C GLY A 91 -12.72 -2.62 -7.66
N GLU A 92 -11.48 -2.43 -7.26
CA GLU A 92 -11.04 -2.59 -5.87
C GLU A 92 -11.63 -1.52 -4.94
N LYS A 93 -11.84 -1.96 -3.70
CA LYS A 93 -12.17 -1.11 -2.55
C LYS A 93 -11.09 -1.34 -1.50
N ILE A 94 -10.17 -0.42 -1.42
CA ILE A 94 -8.95 -0.53 -0.61
C ILE A 94 -9.17 0.23 0.69
N ALA A 95 -8.88 -0.40 1.81
CA ALA A 95 -8.82 0.24 3.12
C ALA A 95 -7.36 0.40 3.55
N VAL A 96 -6.95 1.64 3.87
CA VAL A 96 -5.58 1.95 4.32
C VAL A 96 -5.65 2.61 5.70
N ASN A 97 -5.15 1.93 6.72
CA ASN A 97 -5.17 2.45 8.08
C ASN A 97 -3.75 2.57 8.64
N SER A 98 -3.50 3.62 9.42
CA SER A 98 -2.23 3.82 10.11
C SER A 98 -2.41 4.40 11.49
N LEU A 99 -1.50 4.02 12.40
CA LEU A 99 -1.41 4.53 13.76
C LEU A 99 -0.15 5.41 13.87
N CYS A 100 -0.31 6.74 13.89
CA CYS A 100 0.72 7.74 14.21
C CYS A 100 1.96 7.80 13.30
N ASP A 101 2.51 6.68 12.86
CA ASP A 101 3.65 6.61 11.94
C ASP A 101 3.22 5.97 10.61
N LEU A 102 2.99 6.83 9.62
CA LEU A 102 2.51 6.41 8.31
C LEU A 102 3.54 5.59 7.53
N SER A 103 4.82 5.71 7.85
CA SER A 103 5.88 5.09 7.05
C SER A 103 6.05 3.60 7.34
N HIS A 104 5.79 3.16 8.59
CA HIS A 104 6.10 1.79 9.04
C HIS A 104 4.91 1.04 9.64
N ASN A 105 3.87 1.75 10.12
CA ASN A 105 2.75 1.17 10.87
C ASN A 105 1.41 1.39 10.14
N TYR A 106 1.33 0.99 8.89
CA TYR A 106 0.08 1.00 8.15
C TYR A 106 -0.39 -0.42 7.82
N THR A 107 -1.70 -0.58 7.58
CA THR A 107 -2.31 -1.79 7.06
C THR A 107 -3.04 -1.47 5.76
N ILE A 108 -3.07 -2.43 4.86
CA ILE A 108 -3.82 -2.37 3.61
C ILE A 108 -4.70 -3.61 3.56
N GLU A 109 -5.95 -3.42 3.19
CA GLU A 109 -6.94 -4.48 3.00
C GLU A 109 -7.74 -4.23 1.72
N GLY A 110 -8.15 -5.30 1.03
CA GLY A 110 -9.01 -5.24 -0.16
C GLY A 110 -8.26 -5.03 -1.48
N SER A 111 -6.92 -5.15 -1.48
CA SER A 111 -6.08 -5.18 -2.67
C SER A 111 -4.93 -6.17 -2.46
N PRO A 112 -5.04 -7.40 -3.00
CA PRO A 112 -4.00 -8.43 -2.85
C PRO A 112 -2.61 -7.96 -3.27
N ASP A 113 -2.51 -7.21 -4.37
CA ASP A 113 -1.23 -6.70 -4.87
C ASP A 113 -0.62 -5.66 -3.91
N SER A 114 -1.45 -4.77 -3.35
CA SER A 114 -1.00 -3.79 -2.35
C SER A 114 -0.63 -4.44 -1.02
N GLU A 115 -1.34 -5.49 -0.60
CA GLU A 115 -1.03 -6.26 0.61
C GLU A 115 0.34 -6.94 0.48
N ILE A 116 0.61 -7.59 -0.66
CA ILE A 116 1.93 -8.18 -0.97
C ILE A 116 3.02 -7.10 -0.97
N LEU A 117 2.78 -5.96 -1.62
CA LEU A 117 3.72 -4.84 -1.64
C LEU A 117 4.02 -4.32 -0.23
N MET A 118 3.00 -4.20 0.62
CA MET A 118 3.17 -3.81 2.04
C MET A 118 4.04 -4.83 2.80
N GLU A 119 3.82 -6.12 2.63
CA GLU A 119 4.62 -7.17 3.28
C GLU A 119 6.07 -7.14 2.79
N PHE A 120 6.29 -6.95 1.48
CA PHE A 120 7.61 -6.78 0.90
C PHE A 120 8.34 -5.56 1.49
N ASN A 121 7.70 -4.41 1.61
CA ASN A 121 8.29 -3.21 2.19
C ASN A 121 8.67 -3.44 3.67
N ARG A 122 7.81 -4.08 4.45
CA ARG A 122 8.12 -4.44 5.84
C ARG A 122 9.31 -5.38 5.96
N PHE A 123 9.42 -6.34 5.04
CA PHE A 123 10.57 -7.23 4.98
C PHE A 123 11.84 -6.45 4.63
N TYR A 124 11.78 -5.58 3.62
CA TYR A 124 12.90 -4.75 3.20
C TYR A 124 13.41 -3.86 4.35
N ASP A 125 12.52 -3.18 5.06
CA ASP A 125 12.88 -2.31 6.20
C ASP A 125 13.56 -3.11 7.32
N ARG A 126 13.03 -4.27 7.68
CA ARG A 126 13.65 -5.17 8.66
C ARG A 126 15.03 -5.64 8.20
N SER A 127 15.19 -5.91 6.92
CA SER A 127 16.44 -6.35 6.32
C SER A 127 17.51 -5.26 6.40
N VAL A 128 17.16 -4.04 6.04
CA VAL A 128 18.03 -2.87 6.13
C VAL A 128 18.45 -2.63 7.58
N ALA A 129 17.52 -2.66 8.53
CA ALA A 129 17.81 -2.49 9.95
C ALA A 129 18.75 -3.59 10.48
N THR A 130 18.58 -4.83 10.01
CA THR A 130 19.45 -5.94 10.37
C THR A 130 20.86 -5.76 9.84
N LEU A 131 21.00 -5.36 8.56
CA LEU A 131 22.29 -5.10 7.94
C LEU A 131 23.03 -3.92 8.59
N ASP A 132 22.30 -2.85 8.95
CA ASP A 132 22.88 -1.71 9.65
C ASP A 132 23.37 -2.11 11.05
N SER A 133 22.58 -2.91 11.77
CA SER A 133 22.97 -3.46 13.07
C SER A 133 24.26 -4.32 12.98
N LEU A 134 24.36 -5.16 11.95
CA LEU A 134 25.57 -5.94 11.68
C LEU A 134 26.77 -5.04 11.38
N SER A 135 26.58 -4.04 10.52
CA SER A 135 27.64 -3.09 10.16
C SER A 135 28.20 -2.36 11.37
N ARG A 136 27.32 -1.91 12.29
CA ARG A 136 27.71 -1.27 13.55
C ARG A 136 28.46 -2.25 14.48
N LEU A 137 28.02 -3.50 14.55
CA LEU A 137 28.69 -4.53 15.34
C LEU A 137 30.11 -4.77 14.85
N TYR A 138 30.30 -4.85 13.52
CA TYR A 138 31.64 -5.00 12.90
C TYR A 138 32.54 -3.81 13.12
N ALA A 139 32.00 -2.59 13.08
CA ALA A 139 32.79 -1.37 13.31
C ALA A 139 33.21 -1.21 14.78
N ALA A 140 32.49 -1.81 15.72
CA ALA A 140 32.71 -1.59 17.17
C ALA A 140 33.64 -2.61 17.81
N THR A 141 33.94 -3.76 17.19
CA THR A 141 34.66 -4.85 17.88
C THR A 141 35.63 -5.57 16.94
N PRO A 142 36.88 -5.88 17.36
CA PRO A 142 37.78 -6.74 16.58
C PRO A 142 37.13 -8.11 16.34
N ALA A 143 37.35 -8.67 15.16
CA ALA A 143 36.79 -9.96 14.77
C ALA A 143 37.35 -11.09 15.68
N ASP A 144 36.48 -11.59 16.57
CA ASP A 144 36.75 -12.80 17.34
C ASP A 144 35.77 -13.93 16.94
N ALA A 145 35.97 -15.13 17.46
CA ALA A 145 35.17 -16.30 17.13
C ALA A 145 33.67 -16.12 17.52
N ALA A 146 33.35 -15.36 18.55
CA ALA A 146 31.98 -15.07 18.98
C ALA A 146 31.27 -14.15 17.99
N HIS A 147 32.00 -13.25 17.35
CA HIS A 147 31.51 -12.40 16.28
C HIS A 147 31.08 -13.20 15.04
N GLU A 148 31.90 -14.16 14.62
CA GLU A 148 31.58 -15.01 13.46
C GLU A 148 30.34 -15.86 13.69
N VAL A 149 30.17 -16.42 14.90
CA VAL A 149 28.96 -17.16 15.27
C VAL A 149 27.72 -16.26 15.18
N ARG A 150 27.78 -15.07 15.77
CA ARG A 150 26.66 -14.13 15.77
C ARG A 150 26.31 -13.63 14.37
N ARG A 151 27.30 -13.38 13.53
CA ARG A 151 27.12 -13.05 12.10
C ARG A 151 26.34 -14.15 11.39
N LYS A 152 26.78 -15.39 11.56
CA LYS A 152 26.12 -16.55 10.94
C LYS A 152 24.66 -16.68 11.37
N GLU A 153 24.38 -16.58 12.66
CA GLU A 153 23.01 -16.64 13.19
C GLU A 153 22.08 -15.57 12.58
N ILE A 154 22.58 -14.34 12.41
CA ILE A 154 21.80 -13.25 11.82
C ILE A 154 21.58 -13.49 10.31
N LEU A 155 22.61 -13.92 9.58
CA LEU A 155 22.49 -14.26 8.16
C LEU A 155 21.56 -15.46 7.93
N ASP A 156 21.62 -16.48 8.76
CA ASP A 156 20.73 -17.64 8.68
C ASP A 156 19.28 -17.23 8.92
N ARG A 157 19.01 -16.36 9.89
CA ARG A 157 17.66 -15.83 10.16
C ARG A 157 17.16 -14.99 8.99
N TYR A 158 18.00 -14.10 8.44
CA TYR A 158 17.70 -13.31 7.27
C TYR A 158 17.31 -14.19 6.07
N THR A 159 18.09 -15.25 5.82
CA THR A 159 17.83 -16.19 4.72
C THR A 159 16.52 -16.93 4.92
N GLN A 160 16.20 -17.35 6.16
CA GLN A 160 14.92 -18.00 6.47
C GLN A 160 13.73 -17.07 6.27
N ASP A 161 13.84 -15.82 6.66
CA ASP A 161 12.78 -14.81 6.45
C ASP A 161 12.59 -14.51 4.96
N TYR A 162 13.67 -14.45 4.19
CA TYR A 162 13.62 -14.27 2.73
C TYR A 162 12.91 -15.41 2.00
N LEU A 163 13.08 -16.65 2.45
CA LEU A 163 12.47 -17.83 1.82
C LEU A 163 10.98 -18.03 2.18
N ARG A 164 10.41 -17.20 3.06
CA ARG A 164 9.00 -17.24 3.47
C ARG A 164 8.10 -16.27 2.71
N ILE A 165 8.69 -15.36 1.93
CA ILE A 165 7.98 -14.41 1.06
C ILE A 165 7.79 -15.03 -0.31
#